data_13926c99eb9707556d423fcef1d9a2e7
#
_entry.id   13926c99eb9707556d423fcef1d9a2e7
#
_cell.length_a   1.000
_cell.length_b   1.000
_cell.length_c   1.000
_cell.angle_alpha   90.00
_cell.angle_beta   90.00
_cell.angle_gamma   90.00
#
_symmetry.space_group_name_H-M   'P 1'
#
loop_
_entity.id
_entity.type
_entity.pdbx_description
1 polymer ?
#
loop_
_entity_poly.entity_id
_entity_poly.type
_entity_poly.pdbx_seq_one_letter_code
_entity_poly.pdbx_strand_id
1 'polypeptide(L)'
;MSIMSTVTALILAGFAAYVGAWYLNIGGIEGNFALLLFLATAVTGAYWVAERLYFLPRRRQAAQAIEAAQQQRRDELTRMGIQQVDGDVEDAKGKLLMQPWWLDWTAGLFPVIAAVFVLRSFLFEPFKIPSGSMIPTLLVGDLILVNKFTYGIRLPVINKKITEGNAPQRGDVMVFRYPPKPSLDYIKRVVGVPGDEVAYLNKRLTINGQAVATSALPDFFDEDAVRYFKQFEEQLGAHPHRLLNDPDRPAFVPGVDNFPFKDQCQYSIEGVRCKVPAGHYFMMGDNRDNSLDSRYWGFVPDSNIVGKAFFVWMNFGNLKRIGSFN
;
A
#
# COMPACT_ATOMS: atom_id res chain seq x y z
N MET A 1 27.77 4.21 28.19
CA MET A 1 26.50 3.76 27.49
C MET A 1 26.28 2.31 27.87
N SER A 2 25.03 1.91 28.18
CA SER A 2 24.75 0.50 28.41
C SER A 2 24.88 -0.26 27.09
N ILE A 3 25.23 -1.56 27.14
CA ILE A 3 25.30 -2.43 25.94
C ILE A 3 24.00 -2.33 25.12
N MET A 4 22.86 -2.31 25.78
CA MET A 4 21.55 -2.18 25.11
C MET A 4 21.39 -0.87 24.36
N SER A 5 21.86 0.24 24.90
CA SER A 5 21.86 1.55 24.23
C SER A 5 22.69 1.54 22.94
N THR A 6 23.85 0.88 22.96
CA THR A 6 24.72 0.74 21.77
C THR A 6 24.08 -0.16 20.72
N VAL A 7 23.51 -1.31 21.12
CA VAL A 7 22.82 -2.23 20.22
C VAL A 7 21.61 -1.54 19.54
N THR A 8 20.82 -0.82 20.32
CA THR A 8 19.67 -0.07 19.77
C THR A 8 20.12 1.01 18.77
N ALA A 9 21.18 1.76 19.09
CA ALA A 9 21.72 2.76 18.18
C ALA A 9 22.17 2.13 16.85
N LEU A 10 22.81 0.96 16.88
CA LEU A 10 23.22 0.23 15.67
C LEU A 10 22.02 -0.27 14.86
N ILE A 11 20.98 -0.78 15.51
CA ILE A 11 19.73 -1.20 14.83
C ILE A 11 19.07 -0.01 14.13
N LEU A 12 18.89 1.11 14.84
CA LEU A 12 18.28 2.32 14.26
C LEU A 12 19.13 2.89 13.11
N ALA A 13 20.45 2.89 13.25
CA ALA A 13 21.37 3.29 12.18
C ALA A 13 21.27 2.37 10.96
N GLY A 14 21.16 1.06 11.16
CA GLY A 14 20.93 0.09 10.09
C GLY A 14 19.61 0.31 9.33
N PHE A 15 18.52 0.58 10.06
CA PHE A 15 17.24 0.95 9.43
C PHE A 15 17.36 2.25 8.64
N ALA A 16 17.99 3.29 9.21
CA ALA A 16 18.18 4.57 8.53
C ALA A 16 19.04 4.43 7.27
N ALA A 17 20.12 3.64 7.33
CA ALA A 17 21.00 3.36 6.21
C ALA A 17 20.25 2.62 5.09
N TYR A 18 19.43 1.63 5.42
CA TYR A 18 18.59 0.90 4.44
C TYR A 18 17.59 1.83 3.74
N VAL A 19 16.87 2.66 4.51
CA VAL A 19 15.91 3.63 3.96
C VAL A 19 16.64 4.68 3.09
N GLY A 20 17.80 5.17 3.55
CA GLY A 20 18.61 6.10 2.77
C GLY A 20 19.11 5.51 1.46
N ALA A 21 19.63 4.29 1.49
CA ALA A 21 20.10 3.59 0.30
C ALA A 21 18.95 3.34 -0.71
N TRP A 22 17.78 2.96 -0.22
CA TRP A 22 16.59 2.82 -1.06
C TRP A 22 16.17 4.16 -1.68
N TYR A 23 16.03 5.21 -0.87
CA TYR A 23 15.59 6.53 -1.35
C TYR A 23 16.55 7.11 -2.41
N LEU A 24 17.87 6.92 -2.21
CA LEU A 24 18.91 7.39 -3.12
C LEU A 24 19.21 6.40 -4.26
N ASN A 25 18.48 5.29 -4.34
CA ASN A 25 18.68 4.23 -5.34
C ASN A 25 20.12 3.70 -5.42
N ILE A 26 20.81 3.63 -4.26
CA ILE A 26 22.19 3.16 -4.16
C ILE A 26 22.22 1.63 -4.28
N GLY A 27 23.01 1.10 -5.19
CA GLY A 27 23.22 -0.33 -5.35
C GLY A 27 22.03 -1.10 -5.93
N GLY A 28 21.06 -0.43 -6.54
CA GLY A 28 19.89 -1.08 -7.13
C GLY A 28 18.97 -1.73 -6.08
N ILE A 29 19.02 -1.28 -4.83
CA ILE A 29 18.13 -1.77 -3.76
C ILE A 29 16.70 -1.38 -4.09
N GLU A 30 15.92 -2.35 -4.57
CA GLU A 30 14.47 -2.19 -4.71
C GLU A 30 13.84 -2.18 -3.30
N GLY A 31 13.25 -1.04 -2.93
CA GLY A 31 12.65 -0.87 -1.61
C GLY A 31 11.39 -1.71 -1.45
N ASN A 32 11.39 -2.61 -0.48
CA ASN A 32 10.19 -3.31 -0.06
C ASN A 32 9.68 -2.70 1.25
N PHE A 33 8.79 -1.70 1.12
CA PHE A 33 8.24 -1.02 2.29
C PHE A 33 7.46 -1.97 3.22
N ALA A 34 6.79 -2.99 2.68
CA ALA A 34 6.06 -3.97 3.47
C ALA A 34 7.02 -4.80 4.34
N LEU A 35 8.18 -5.19 3.79
CA LEU A 35 9.23 -5.87 4.55
C LEU A 35 9.83 -4.98 5.62
N LEU A 36 10.14 -3.71 5.28
CA LEU A 36 10.67 -2.74 6.24
C LEU A 36 9.72 -2.57 7.42
N LEU A 37 8.43 -2.35 7.14
CA LEU A 37 7.40 -2.16 8.17
C LEU A 37 7.19 -3.42 9.02
N PHE A 38 7.25 -4.61 8.41
CA PHE A 38 7.22 -5.88 9.12
C PHE A 38 8.40 -6.03 10.07
N LEU A 39 9.63 -5.78 9.60
CA LEU A 39 10.84 -5.85 10.44
C LEU A 39 10.81 -4.82 11.56
N ALA A 40 10.39 -3.58 11.27
CA ALA A 40 10.23 -2.54 12.30
C ALA A 40 9.22 -2.99 13.38
N THR A 41 8.08 -3.57 12.97
CA THR A 41 7.08 -4.11 13.91
C THR A 41 7.65 -5.26 14.75
N ALA A 42 8.37 -6.19 14.12
CA ALA A 42 8.95 -7.34 14.82
C ALA A 42 10.02 -6.90 15.85
N VAL A 43 10.92 -6.00 15.45
CA VAL A 43 11.97 -5.48 16.33
C VAL A 43 11.37 -4.69 17.49
N THR A 44 10.52 -3.70 17.21
CA THR A 44 9.90 -2.89 18.26
C THR A 44 8.99 -3.72 19.17
N GLY A 45 8.32 -4.74 18.63
CA GLY A 45 7.54 -5.72 19.40
C GLY A 45 8.39 -6.56 20.35
N ALA A 46 9.57 -7.00 19.90
CA ALA A 46 10.50 -7.73 20.77
C ALA A 46 10.98 -6.85 21.95
N TYR A 47 11.31 -5.58 21.67
CA TYR A 47 11.64 -4.63 22.75
C TYR A 47 10.45 -4.36 23.67
N TRP A 48 9.23 -4.27 23.16
CA TRP A 48 8.03 -4.06 23.95
C TRP A 48 7.75 -5.26 24.88
N VAL A 49 7.90 -6.48 24.40
CA VAL A 49 7.79 -7.69 25.20
C VAL A 49 8.88 -7.74 26.28
N ALA A 50 10.14 -7.46 25.90
CA ALA A 50 11.25 -7.42 26.85
C ALA A 50 11.05 -6.33 27.93
N GLU A 51 10.51 -5.18 27.56
CA GLU A 51 10.15 -4.12 28.52
C GLU A 51 9.12 -4.62 29.52
N ARG A 52 8.04 -5.25 29.07
CA ARG A 52 6.95 -5.72 29.93
C ARG A 52 7.38 -6.86 30.85
N LEU A 53 8.18 -7.79 30.37
CA LEU A 53 8.51 -9.02 31.10
C LEU A 53 9.82 -8.92 31.90
N TYR A 54 10.75 -8.04 31.51
CA TYR A 54 12.08 -8.01 32.11
C TYR A 54 12.49 -6.65 32.67
N PHE A 55 12.44 -5.59 31.88
CA PHE A 55 12.99 -4.29 32.29
C PHE A 55 12.08 -3.54 33.28
N LEU A 56 10.79 -3.47 33.02
CA LEU A 56 9.82 -2.78 33.89
C LEU A 56 9.71 -3.43 35.27
N PRO A 57 9.59 -4.77 35.42
CA PRO A 57 9.57 -5.41 36.73
C PRO A 57 10.84 -5.12 37.54
N ARG A 58 12.00 -5.14 36.91
CA ARG A 58 13.28 -4.83 37.59
C ARG A 58 13.35 -3.38 38.06
N ARG A 59 12.91 -2.41 37.24
CA ARG A 59 12.85 -1.01 37.66
C ARG A 59 11.87 -0.81 38.80
N ARG A 60 10.71 -1.48 38.78
CA ARG A 60 9.74 -1.44 39.88
C ARG A 60 10.31 -2.05 41.17
N GLN A 61 10.98 -3.17 41.11
CA GLN A 61 11.64 -3.79 42.26
C GLN A 61 12.73 -2.88 42.85
N ALA A 62 13.55 -2.25 42.00
CA ALA A 62 14.56 -1.30 42.44
C ALA A 62 13.93 -0.08 43.12
N ALA A 63 12.84 0.47 42.57
CA ALA A 63 12.11 1.58 43.17
C ALA A 63 11.52 1.21 44.54
N GLN A 64 10.92 0.03 44.67
CA GLN A 64 10.40 -0.49 45.94
C GLN A 64 11.49 -0.72 46.97
N ALA A 65 12.67 -1.18 46.56
CA ALA A 65 13.81 -1.37 47.46
C ALA A 65 14.32 -0.03 48.05
N ILE A 66 14.32 1.04 47.24
CA ILE A 66 14.64 2.39 47.76
C ILE A 66 13.60 2.88 48.76
N GLU A 67 12.33 2.69 48.50
CA GLU A 67 11.24 3.06 49.44
C GLU A 67 11.38 2.31 50.75
N ALA A 68 11.62 1.00 50.69
CA ALA A 68 11.80 0.16 51.90
C ALA A 68 13.02 0.59 52.73
N ALA A 69 14.14 0.86 52.04
CA ALA A 69 15.35 1.33 52.69
C ALA A 69 15.19 2.72 53.36
N GLN A 70 14.42 3.60 52.69
CA GLN A 70 14.11 4.91 53.27
C GLN A 70 13.20 4.78 54.51
N GLN A 71 12.20 3.92 54.45
CA GLN A 71 11.28 3.69 55.58
C GLN A 71 12.07 3.16 56.78
N GLN A 72 12.92 2.17 56.57
CA GLN A 72 13.80 1.64 57.64
C GLN A 72 14.69 2.76 58.25
N ARG A 73 15.27 3.58 57.40
CA ARG A 73 16.12 4.72 57.88
C ARG A 73 15.28 5.77 58.66
N ARG A 74 14.08 6.07 58.24
CA ARG A 74 13.17 6.95 58.97
C ARG A 74 12.83 6.37 60.33
N ASP A 75 12.51 5.08 60.43
CA ASP A 75 12.17 4.40 61.66
C ASP A 75 13.35 4.41 62.63
N GLU A 76 14.56 4.18 62.15
CA GLU A 76 15.81 4.24 62.95
C GLU A 76 16.07 5.67 63.48
N LEU A 77 15.98 6.69 62.61
CA LEU A 77 16.20 8.08 63.01
C LEU A 77 15.12 8.60 64.01
N THR A 78 13.87 8.15 63.83
CA THR A 78 12.78 8.48 64.78
C THR A 78 13.07 7.87 66.15
N ARG A 79 13.62 6.63 66.20
CA ARG A 79 14.05 5.99 67.48
C ARG A 79 15.19 6.76 68.15
N MET A 80 16.02 7.44 67.39
CA MET A 80 17.11 8.28 67.89
C MET A 80 16.71 9.74 68.22
N GLY A 81 15.42 10.06 68.07
CA GLY A 81 14.86 11.40 68.38
C GLY A 81 15.07 12.43 67.27
N ILE A 82 15.45 12.04 66.09
CA ILE A 82 15.68 12.90 64.94
C ILE A 82 14.38 12.91 64.08
N GLN A 83 13.71 14.08 64.03
CA GLN A 83 12.38 14.19 63.35
C GLN A 83 12.46 14.67 61.90
N GLN A 84 13.61 15.22 61.45
CA GLN A 84 13.73 15.81 60.13
C GLN A 84 14.77 15.00 59.30
N VAL A 85 14.33 14.42 58.18
CA VAL A 85 15.18 13.69 57.26
C VAL A 85 14.98 14.28 55.87
N ASP A 86 15.88 15.12 55.45
CA ASP A 86 15.94 15.63 54.07
C ASP A 86 16.50 14.55 53.14
N GLY A 87 15.67 14.12 52.21
CA GLY A 87 16.10 13.21 51.14
C GLY A 87 14.96 13.11 50.10
N ASP A 88 15.26 13.59 48.92
CA ASP A 88 14.28 13.56 47.81
C ASP A 88 14.27 12.16 47.15
N VAL A 89 13.61 11.24 47.85
CA VAL A 89 13.45 9.85 47.39
C VAL A 89 12.44 9.76 46.24
N GLU A 90 11.48 10.67 46.19
CA GLU A 90 10.52 10.72 45.09
C GLU A 90 11.22 11.04 43.75
N ASP A 91 12.21 11.96 43.73
CA ASP A 91 13.01 12.23 42.55
C ASP A 91 13.89 11.04 42.14
N ALA A 92 14.52 10.36 43.12
CA ALA A 92 15.33 9.17 42.87
C ALA A 92 14.46 7.99 42.32
N LYS A 93 13.25 7.79 42.85
CA LYS A 93 12.27 6.81 42.40
C LYS A 93 11.76 7.16 41.01
N GLY A 94 11.44 8.43 40.77
CA GLY A 94 11.03 8.92 39.46
C GLY A 94 12.08 8.62 38.38
N LYS A 95 13.35 8.91 38.66
CA LYS A 95 14.48 8.61 37.76
C LYS A 95 14.65 7.12 37.50
N LEU A 96 14.46 6.25 38.49
CA LEU A 96 14.51 4.80 38.30
C LEU A 96 13.35 4.24 37.47
N LEU A 97 12.16 4.82 37.59
CA LEU A 97 10.99 4.41 36.85
C LEU A 97 10.97 4.97 35.44
N MET A 98 11.72 6.04 35.16
CA MET A 98 11.84 6.60 33.82
C MET A 98 12.30 5.56 32.81
N GLN A 99 11.63 5.54 31.68
CA GLN A 99 12.02 4.68 30.57
C GLN A 99 13.30 5.23 29.92
N PRO A 100 14.36 4.42 29.74
CA PRO A 100 15.55 4.85 29.03
C PRO A 100 15.21 5.22 27.57
N TRP A 101 15.93 6.18 26.98
CA TRP A 101 15.68 6.68 25.63
C TRP A 101 15.62 5.56 24.57
N TRP A 102 16.46 4.54 24.70
CA TRP A 102 16.50 3.44 23.75
C TRP A 102 15.26 2.53 23.80
N LEU A 103 14.59 2.41 24.95
CA LEU A 103 13.29 1.75 25.07
C LEU A 103 12.14 2.64 24.59
N ASP A 104 12.23 3.94 24.82
CA ASP A 104 11.25 4.91 24.38
C ASP A 104 11.15 4.94 22.86
N TRP A 105 12.30 4.97 22.17
CA TRP A 105 12.40 4.93 20.71
C TRP A 105 12.17 3.55 20.08
N THR A 106 12.00 2.50 20.85
CA THR A 106 11.71 1.15 20.37
C THR A 106 10.39 0.63 20.91
N ALA A 107 10.37 0.18 22.16
CA ALA A 107 9.16 -0.35 22.83
C ALA A 107 8.01 0.67 22.86
N GLY A 108 8.29 1.96 23.07
CA GLY A 108 7.31 3.04 23.10
C GLY A 108 6.63 3.26 21.75
N LEU A 109 7.34 3.06 20.64
CA LEU A 109 6.80 3.21 19.30
C LEU A 109 6.03 1.98 18.79
N PHE A 110 6.20 0.81 19.43
CA PHE A 110 5.58 -0.43 18.98
C PHE A 110 4.07 -0.34 18.71
N PRO A 111 3.22 0.22 19.63
CA PRO A 111 1.79 0.27 19.39
C PRO A 111 1.41 1.04 18.12
N VAL A 112 2.11 2.15 17.85
CA VAL A 112 1.86 2.97 16.66
C VAL A 112 2.32 2.25 15.41
N ILE A 113 3.53 1.69 15.41
CA ILE A 113 4.09 0.95 14.27
C ILE A 113 3.23 -0.28 13.97
N ALA A 114 2.79 -1.02 15.00
CA ALA A 114 1.92 -2.18 14.86
C ALA A 114 0.55 -1.79 14.28
N ALA A 115 -0.05 -0.69 14.73
CA ALA A 115 -1.30 -0.18 14.18
C ALA A 115 -1.15 0.19 12.69
N VAL A 116 -0.10 0.91 12.33
CA VAL A 116 0.20 1.27 10.93
C VAL A 116 0.46 0.01 10.09
N PHE A 117 1.20 -0.97 10.63
CA PHE A 117 1.44 -2.24 9.97
C PHE A 117 0.14 -2.99 9.67
N VAL A 118 -0.76 -3.12 10.66
CA VAL A 118 -2.05 -3.80 10.47
C VAL A 118 -2.93 -3.05 9.47
N LEU A 119 -3.08 -1.73 9.63
CA LEU A 119 -3.87 -0.92 8.72
C LEU A 119 -3.39 -1.04 7.27
N ARG A 120 -2.09 -0.85 7.04
CA ARG A 120 -1.52 -0.85 5.69
C ARG A 120 -1.40 -2.25 5.08
N SER A 121 -1.11 -3.26 5.88
CA SER A 121 -0.92 -4.63 5.37
C SER A 121 -2.23 -5.33 5.04
N PHE A 122 -3.31 -5.06 5.79
CA PHE A 122 -4.53 -5.84 5.71
C PHE A 122 -5.79 -5.03 5.33
N LEU A 123 -5.81 -3.71 5.59
CA LEU A 123 -7.01 -2.91 5.39
C LEU A 123 -6.88 -1.97 4.20
N PHE A 124 -6.11 -0.91 4.33
CA PHE A 124 -6.04 0.15 3.32
C PHE A 124 -4.61 0.56 3.03
N GLU A 125 -4.27 0.64 1.76
CA GLU A 125 -2.95 1.10 1.33
C GLU A 125 -3.09 2.35 0.46
N PRO A 126 -2.40 3.46 0.80
CA PRO A 126 -2.38 4.65 -0.02
C PRO A 126 -1.41 4.48 -1.19
N PHE A 127 -1.84 4.90 -2.40
CA PHE A 127 -1.01 4.97 -3.60
C PHE A 127 -1.09 6.37 -4.21
N LYS A 128 0.00 6.78 -4.87
CA LYS A 128 0.04 8.00 -5.68
C LYS A 128 -0.08 7.60 -7.15
N ILE A 129 -0.93 8.29 -7.90
CA ILE A 129 -1.09 8.07 -9.34
C ILE A 129 0.05 8.79 -10.09
N PRO A 130 0.96 8.04 -10.73
CA PRO A 130 2.12 8.63 -11.39
C PRO A 130 1.91 8.93 -12.88
N SER A 131 0.85 8.41 -13.50
CA SER A 131 0.66 8.47 -14.97
C SER A 131 -0.79 8.72 -15.34
N GLY A 132 -0.98 9.24 -16.56
CA GLY A 132 -2.30 9.58 -17.10
C GLY A 132 -3.10 8.42 -17.69
N SER A 133 -2.71 7.15 -17.47
CA SER A 133 -3.36 5.99 -18.11
C SER A 133 -4.80 5.73 -17.65
N MET A 134 -5.22 6.34 -16.55
CA MET A 134 -6.57 6.23 -15.97
C MET A 134 -7.37 7.54 -16.07
N ILE A 135 -6.87 8.55 -16.79
CA ILE A 135 -7.64 9.76 -17.09
C ILE A 135 -8.87 9.38 -17.92
N PRO A 136 -10.06 9.93 -17.63
CA PRO A 136 -10.36 11.03 -16.72
C PRO A 136 -10.73 10.60 -15.30
N THR A 137 -10.80 9.29 -15.02
CA THR A 137 -11.20 8.76 -13.71
C THR A 137 -10.20 9.16 -12.62
N LEU A 138 -8.92 8.92 -12.86
CA LEU A 138 -7.81 9.29 -11.97
C LEU A 138 -6.82 10.20 -12.71
N LEU A 139 -6.46 11.30 -12.06
CA LEU A 139 -5.49 12.25 -12.58
C LEU A 139 -4.10 12.01 -11.99
N VAL A 140 -3.07 12.46 -12.70
CA VAL A 140 -1.70 12.44 -12.17
C VAL A 140 -1.64 13.24 -10.87
N GLY A 141 -1.03 12.69 -9.84
CA GLY A 141 -0.94 13.32 -8.52
C GLY A 141 -2.08 13.00 -7.55
N ASP A 142 -3.16 12.34 -7.99
CA ASP A 142 -4.17 11.82 -7.08
C ASP A 142 -3.53 10.82 -6.07
N LEU A 143 -3.88 10.98 -4.80
CA LEU A 143 -3.57 10.01 -3.75
C LEU A 143 -4.82 9.18 -3.48
N ILE A 144 -4.75 7.90 -3.78
CA ILE A 144 -5.89 6.98 -3.69
C ILE A 144 -5.77 6.04 -2.51
N LEU A 145 -6.90 5.54 -2.02
CA LEU A 145 -6.96 4.42 -1.08
C LEU A 145 -7.35 3.13 -1.80
N VAL A 146 -6.61 2.09 -1.50
CA VAL A 146 -6.82 0.74 -2.01
C VAL A 146 -7.28 -0.16 -0.87
N ASN A 147 -8.45 -0.77 -1.04
CA ASN A 147 -8.99 -1.76 -0.12
C ASN A 147 -8.33 -3.12 -0.40
N LYS A 148 -7.61 -3.66 0.58
CA LYS A 148 -6.82 -4.90 0.44
C LYS A 148 -7.59 -6.16 0.81
N PHE A 149 -8.70 -6.05 1.52
CA PHE A 149 -9.48 -7.20 1.97
C PHE A 149 -10.65 -7.57 1.05
N THR A 150 -11.04 -6.70 0.12
CA THR A 150 -12.17 -6.95 -0.80
C THR A 150 -12.01 -8.27 -1.56
N TYR A 151 -10.81 -8.56 -2.06
CA TYR A 151 -10.51 -9.76 -2.85
C TYR A 151 -9.84 -10.89 -2.02
N GLY A 152 -10.04 -10.84 -0.69
CA GLY A 152 -9.42 -11.76 0.26
C GLY A 152 -8.13 -11.21 0.86
N ILE A 153 -7.89 -11.58 2.12
CA ILE A 153 -6.72 -11.14 2.87
C ILE A 153 -5.48 -11.89 2.39
N ARG A 154 -4.39 -11.15 2.16
CA ARG A 154 -3.09 -11.69 1.76
C ARG A 154 -2.04 -11.39 2.82
N LEU A 155 -1.15 -12.34 3.07
CA LEU A 155 -0.02 -12.12 3.97
C LEU A 155 0.92 -11.05 3.39
N PRO A 156 1.35 -10.07 4.20
CA PRO A 156 2.31 -9.07 3.75
C PRO A 156 3.63 -9.76 3.34
N VAL A 157 4.44 -9.08 2.53
CA VAL A 157 5.74 -9.54 1.99
C VAL A 157 5.60 -10.68 0.98
N ILE A 158 5.04 -11.84 1.38
CA ILE A 158 4.92 -13.03 0.52
C ILE A 158 3.67 -13.03 -0.36
N ASN A 159 2.71 -12.14 -0.12
CA ASN A 159 1.46 -11.97 -0.88
C ASN A 159 0.60 -13.25 -1.03
N LYS A 160 0.76 -14.21 -0.11
CA LYS A 160 -0.03 -15.45 -0.11
C LYS A 160 -1.44 -15.17 0.42
N LYS A 161 -2.46 -15.50 -0.38
CA LYS A 161 -3.88 -15.40 0.01
C LYS A 161 -4.19 -16.38 1.14
N ILE A 162 -4.80 -15.89 2.22
CA ILE A 162 -5.12 -16.68 3.42
C ILE A 162 -6.62 -16.76 3.68
N THR A 163 -7.42 -15.83 3.14
CA THR A 163 -8.88 -15.90 3.18
C THR A 163 -9.44 -15.69 1.79
N GLU A 164 -10.58 -16.30 1.50
CA GLU A 164 -11.34 -15.94 0.31
C GLU A 164 -12.03 -14.58 0.53
N GLY A 165 -12.27 -13.87 -0.55
CA GLY A 165 -12.99 -12.62 -0.60
C GLY A 165 -13.92 -12.58 -1.81
N ASN A 166 -14.41 -11.40 -2.16
CA ASN A 166 -15.16 -11.24 -3.39
C ASN A 166 -14.25 -11.46 -4.61
N ALA A 167 -14.81 -12.03 -5.68
CA ALA A 167 -14.08 -12.06 -6.94
C ALA A 167 -14.05 -10.65 -7.56
N PRO A 168 -12.92 -10.22 -8.19
CA PRO A 168 -12.90 -9.01 -9.00
C PRO A 168 -14.00 -9.03 -10.07
N GLN A 169 -14.70 -7.91 -10.21
CA GLN A 169 -15.80 -7.75 -11.15
C GLN A 169 -15.40 -6.80 -12.29
N ARG A 170 -16.07 -6.95 -13.44
CA ARG A 170 -15.91 -5.98 -14.53
C ARG A 170 -16.29 -4.59 -14.05
N GLY A 171 -15.51 -3.60 -14.41
CA GLY A 171 -15.67 -2.22 -13.95
C GLY A 171 -14.83 -1.86 -12.71
N ASP A 172 -14.38 -2.83 -11.90
CA ASP A 172 -13.52 -2.56 -10.75
C ASP A 172 -12.22 -1.90 -11.17
N VAL A 173 -11.82 -0.84 -10.47
CA VAL A 173 -10.46 -0.28 -10.61
C VAL A 173 -9.54 -1.01 -9.63
N MET A 174 -8.55 -1.70 -10.17
CA MET A 174 -7.70 -2.62 -9.41
C MET A 174 -6.24 -2.21 -9.45
N VAL A 175 -5.60 -2.23 -8.29
CA VAL A 175 -4.14 -2.16 -8.17
C VAL A 175 -3.60 -3.59 -8.14
N PHE A 176 -2.56 -3.83 -8.94
CA PHE A 176 -1.92 -5.13 -9.08
C PHE A 176 -0.43 -4.99 -9.41
N ARG A 177 0.34 -6.00 -9.09
CA ARG A 177 1.74 -6.11 -9.49
C ARG A 177 1.85 -6.34 -10.99
N TYR A 178 2.61 -5.52 -11.67
CA TYR A 178 2.81 -5.60 -13.11
C TYR A 178 3.42 -6.94 -13.51
N PRO A 179 2.75 -7.80 -14.31
CA PRO A 179 3.20 -9.17 -14.54
C PRO A 179 4.63 -9.29 -15.10
N PRO A 180 5.08 -8.47 -16.07
CA PRO A 180 6.46 -8.52 -16.56
C PRO A 180 7.50 -8.07 -15.54
N LYS A 181 7.13 -7.19 -14.56
CA LYS A 181 8.01 -6.68 -13.51
C LYS A 181 7.26 -6.50 -12.20
N PRO A 182 7.09 -7.56 -11.37
CA PRO A 182 6.25 -7.55 -10.17
C PRO A 182 6.71 -6.63 -9.03
N SER A 183 7.86 -5.98 -9.17
CA SER A 183 8.29 -4.89 -8.28
C SER A 183 7.56 -3.56 -8.53
N LEU A 184 6.83 -3.44 -9.64
CA LEU A 184 6.04 -2.27 -10.01
C LEU A 184 4.55 -2.55 -9.82
N ASP A 185 3.85 -1.62 -9.17
CA ASP A 185 2.40 -1.66 -9.06
C ASP A 185 1.76 -0.85 -10.18
N TYR A 186 0.76 -1.46 -10.83
CA TYR A 186 -0.07 -0.84 -11.86
C TYR A 186 -1.49 -0.69 -11.37
N ILE A 187 -2.19 0.30 -11.91
CA ILE A 187 -3.61 0.51 -11.71
C ILE A 187 -4.34 0.56 -13.04
N LYS A 188 -5.33 -0.30 -13.21
CA LYS A 188 -6.18 -0.39 -14.40
C LYS A 188 -7.59 -0.81 -14.01
N ARG A 189 -8.50 -0.73 -14.98
CA ARG A 189 -9.87 -1.24 -14.84
C ARG A 189 -9.95 -2.68 -15.29
N VAL A 190 -10.67 -3.51 -14.51
CA VAL A 190 -11.01 -4.89 -14.88
C VAL A 190 -12.04 -4.84 -16.01
N VAL A 191 -11.65 -5.29 -17.19
CA VAL A 191 -12.51 -5.37 -18.37
C VAL A 191 -12.99 -6.78 -18.59
N GLY A 192 -12.12 -7.78 -18.44
CA GLY A 192 -12.46 -9.18 -18.57
C GLY A 192 -12.12 -9.98 -17.33
N VAL A 193 -13.06 -10.86 -16.92
CA VAL A 193 -12.89 -11.83 -15.83
C VAL A 193 -12.60 -13.23 -16.39
N PRO A 194 -12.15 -14.20 -15.56
CA PRO A 194 -11.85 -15.55 -16.02
C PRO A 194 -12.94 -16.16 -16.87
N GLY A 195 -12.60 -16.64 -18.07
CA GLY A 195 -13.52 -17.25 -19.02
C GLY A 195 -14.17 -16.28 -20.02
N ASP A 196 -14.02 -14.97 -19.86
CA ASP A 196 -14.53 -14.02 -20.84
C ASP A 196 -13.77 -14.05 -22.17
N GLU A 197 -14.48 -13.77 -23.25
CA GLU A 197 -13.91 -13.34 -24.52
C GLU A 197 -13.98 -11.80 -24.57
N VAL A 198 -12.85 -11.14 -24.53
CA VAL A 198 -12.72 -9.68 -24.63
C VAL A 198 -12.21 -9.33 -26.02
N ALA A 199 -12.96 -8.51 -26.75
CA ALA A 199 -12.48 -7.97 -28.02
C ALA A 199 -12.54 -6.43 -27.99
N TYR A 200 -11.43 -5.80 -28.34
CA TYR A 200 -11.33 -4.36 -28.52
C TYR A 200 -10.92 -4.08 -29.95
N LEU A 201 -11.92 -3.89 -30.79
CA LEU A 201 -11.77 -3.75 -32.25
C LEU A 201 -12.30 -2.40 -32.68
N ASN A 202 -11.55 -1.68 -33.51
CA ASN A 202 -11.91 -0.33 -33.98
C ASN A 202 -12.33 0.61 -32.83
N LYS A 203 -11.61 0.48 -31.69
CA LYS A 203 -11.84 1.23 -30.44
C LYS A 203 -13.20 0.97 -29.77
N ARG A 204 -13.83 -0.15 -30.08
CA ARG A 204 -15.08 -0.60 -29.45
C ARG A 204 -14.85 -1.88 -28.69
N LEU A 205 -15.35 -1.91 -27.47
CA LEU A 205 -15.26 -3.05 -26.57
C LEU A 205 -16.45 -3.96 -26.76
N THR A 206 -16.18 -5.25 -26.91
CA THR A 206 -17.19 -6.31 -26.81
C THR A 206 -16.74 -7.37 -25.81
N ILE A 207 -17.70 -7.93 -25.07
CA ILE A 207 -17.47 -8.99 -24.11
C ILE A 207 -18.41 -10.12 -24.40
N ASN A 208 -17.90 -11.32 -24.61
CA ASN A 208 -18.66 -12.52 -24.97
C ASN A 208 -19.58 -12.28 -26.19
N GLY A 209 -19.06 -11.54 -27.19
CA GLY A 209 -19.80 -11.19 -28.41
C GLY A 209 -20.81 -10.05 -28.27
N GLN A 210 -21.04 -9.54 -27.07
CA GLN A 210 -21.96 -8.42 -26.81
C GLN A 210 -21.19 -7.09 -26.75
N ALA A 211 -21.64 -6.11 -27.51
CA ALA A 211 -21.07 -4.77 -27.48
C ALA A 211 -21.34 -4.11 -26.11
N VAL A 212 -20.31 -3.55 -25.51
CA VAL A 212 -20.46 -2.74 -24.30
C VAL A 212 -21.03 -1.38 -24.70
N ALA A 213 -22.13 -1.00 -24.04
CA ALA A 213 -22.82 0.25 -24.35
C ALA A 213 -21.94 1.45 -24.05
N THR A 214 -21.82 2.36 -25.01
CA THR A 214 -21.07 3.60 -24.88
C THR A 214 -21.90 4.78 -25.40
N SER A 215 -21.82 5.93 -24.72
CA SER A 215 -22.42 7.19 -25.15
C SER A 215 -21.33 8.27 -25.24
N ALA A 216 -21.40 9.11 -26.27
CA ALA A 216 -20.46 10.20 -26.45
C ALA A 216 -20.73 11.31 -25.43
N LEU A 217 -19.66 11.86 -24.87
CA LEU A 217 -19.65 13.01 -23.99
C LEU A 217 -18.92 14.18 -24.68
N PRO A 218 -19.02 15.42 -24.15
CA PRO A 218 -18.18 16.54 -24.60
C PRO A 218 -16.70 16.15 -24.54
N ASP A 219 -15.93 16.65 -25.53
CA ASP A 219 -14.51 16.37 -25.60
C ASP A 219 -13.80 16.79 -24.30
N PHE A 220 -12.87 15.97 -23.85
CA PHE A 220 -12.06 16.22 -22.65
C PHE A 220 -10.81 17.01 -23.04
N PHE A 221 -10.59 18.14 -22.37
CA PHE A 221 -9.33 18.89 -22.52
C PHE A 221 -8.32 18.38 -21.49
N ASP A 222 -7.22 17.87 -21.96
CA ASP A 222 -6.08 17.45 -21.12
C ASP A 222 -5.12 18.63 -21.00
N GLU A 223 -4.99 19.17 -19.78
CA GLU A 223 -4.15 20.33 -19.48
C GLU A 223 -2.66 20.03 -19.63
N ASP A 224 -2.24 18.80 -19.32
CA ASP A 224 -0.83 18.39 -19.44
C ASP A 224 -0.43 18.16 -20.91
N ALA A 225 -1.31 17.56 -21.68
CA ALA A 225 -1.10 17.33 -23.12
C ALA A 225 -1.46 18.55 -24.00
N VAL A 226 -2.17 19.54 -23.44
CA VAL A 226 -2.67 20.75 -24.10
C VAL A 226 -3.46 20.41 -25.37
N ARG A 227 -4.34 19.41 -25.29
CA ARG A 227 -5.17 18.95 -26.41
C ARG A 227 -6.49 18.33 -25.98
N TYR A 228 -7.44 18.23 -26.93
CA TYR A 228 -8.72 17.60 -26.74
C TYR A 228 -8.67 16.11 -27.10
N PHE A 229 -9.35 15.29 -26.29
CA PHE A 229 -9.59 13.87 -26.54
C PHE A 229 -11.09 13.60 -26.63
N LYS A 230 -11.48 12.61 -27.44
CA LYS A 230 -12.85 12.14 -27.48
C LYS A 230 -13.17 11.42 -26.18
N GLN A 231 -14.22 11.88 -25.51
CA GLN A 231 -14.68 11.30 -24.24
C GLN A 231 -15.96 10.50 -24.44
N PHE A 232 -16.03 9.37 -23.77
CA PHE A 232 -17.21 8.52 -23.78
C PHE A 232 -17.56 8.09 -22.36
N GLU A 233 -18.85 7.80 -22.12
CA GLU A 233 -19.30 7.05 -20.97
C GLU A 233 -19.54 5.61 -21.40
N GLU A 234 -18.97 4.63 -20.68
CA GLU A 234 -19.05 3.20 -20.98
C GLU A 234 -19.71 2.47 -19.81
N GLN A 235 -20.69 1.62 -20.11
CA GLN A 235 -21.42 0.82 -19.13
C GLN A 235 -20.77 -0.54 -18.97
N LEU A 236 -19.71 -0.60 -18.17
CA LEU A 236 -18.99 -1.82 -17.85
C LEU A 236 -19.17 -2.17 -16.36
N GLY A 237 -19.95 -3.21 -16.06
CA GLY A 237 -20.28 -3.57 -14.69
C GLY A 237 -21.45 -2.77 -14.09
N ALA A 238 -21.47 -2.59 -12.77
CA ALA A 238 -22.59 -1.99 -12.05
C ALA A 238 -22.73 -0.48 -12.26
N HIS A 239 -21.61 0.21 -12.51
CA HIS A 239 -21.57 1.66 -12.63
C HIS A 239 -20.94 2.07 -13.97
N PRO A 240 -21.50 3.12 -14.63
CA PRO A 240 -20.86 3.69 -15.81
C PRO A 240 -19.55 4.36 -15.41
N HIS A 241 -18.62 4.42 -16.34
CA HIS A 241 -17.36 5.14 -16.16
C HIS A 241 -17.00 5.89 -17.44
N ARG A 242 -16.15 6.89 -17.30
CA ARG A 242 -15.69 7.70 -18.44
C ARG A 242 -14.38 7.14 -18.97
N LEU A 243 -14.22 7.21 -20.28
CA LEU A 243 -12.99 6.83 -20.97
C LEU A 243 -12.59 7.89 -22.02
N LEU A 244 -11.34 7.85 -22.42
CA LEU A 244 -10.80 8.70 -23.48
C LEU A 244 -10.30 7.85 -24.64
N ASN A 245 -10.62 8.32 -25.86
CA ASN A 245 -10.03 7.85 -27.10
C ASN A 245 -9.34 9.01 -27.84
N ASP A 246 -8.19 8.72 -28.40
CA ASP A 246 -7.43 9.63 -29.27
C ASP A 246 -7.76 9.32 -30.74
N PRO A 247 -8.47 10.18 -31.46
CA PRO A 247 -8.85 9.92 -32.86
C PRO A 247 -7.65 9.76 -33.78
N ASP A 248 -6.50 10.34 -33.42
CA ASP A 248 -5.28 10.31 -34.23
C ASP A 248 -4.46 9.02 -34.03
N ARG A 249 -4.81 8.20 -33.05
CA ARG A 249 -4.17 6.91 -32.83
C ARG A 249 -4.88 5.76 -33.54
N PRO A 250 -4.14 4.81 -34.15
CA PRO A 250 -4.73 3.66 -34.81
C PRO A 250 -5.40 2.70 -33.80
N ALA A 251 -6.24 1.81 -34.32
CA ALA A 251 -6.91 0.79 -33.50
C ALA A 251 -5.99 -0.42 -33.20
N PHE A 252 -5.02 -0.71 -34.06
CA PHE A 252 -4.11 -1.82 -33.85
C PHE A 252 -3.17 -1.58 -32.66
N VAL A 253 -2.72 -2.66 -32.03
CA VAL A 253 -1.80 -2.62 -30.88
C VAL A 253 -0.36 -2.84 -31.38
N PRO A 254 0.48 -1.79 -31.37
CA PRO A 254 1.87 -1.91 -31.79
C PRO A 254 2.73 -2.50 -30.66
N GLY A 255 3.76 -3.32 -31.02
CA GLY A 255 4.79 -3.70 -30.07
C GLY A 255 4.29 -4.62 -28.94
N VAL A 256 3.51 -5.62 -29.29
CA VAL A 256 2.99 -6.63 -28.33
C VAL A 256 4.11 -7.46 -27.76
N ASP A 257 4.22 -7.52 -26.44
CA ASP A 257 5.20 -8.34 -25.72
C ASP A 257 4.97 -9.85 -25.91
N ASN A 258 5.95 -10.64 -25.52
CA ASN A 258 5.74 -12.06 -25.33
C ASN A 258 5.30 -12.30 -23.88
N PHE A 259 4.14 -12.96 -23.69
CA PHE A 259 3.55 -13.17 -22.37
C PHE A 259 2.87 -14.55 -22.26
N PRO A 260 2.65 -15.07 -21.05
CA PRO A 260 1.92 -16.32 -20.84
C PRO A 260 0.50 -16.28 -21.44
N PHE A 261 0.06 -17.38 -22.10
CA PHE A 261 -1.24 -17.50 -22.77
C PHE A 261 -1.45 -16.52 -23.95
N LYS A 262 -0.38 -16.10 -24.61
CA LYS A 262 -0.49 -15.24 -25.81
C LYS A 262 -1.27 -15.90 -26.94
N ASP A 263 -1.25 -17.23 -27.01
CA ASP A 263 -2.04 -18.05 -27.92
C ASP A 263 -3.56 -17.89 -27.75
N GLN A 264 -4.00 -17.41 -26.58
CA GLN A 264 -5.38 -17.05 -26.31
C GLN A 264 -5.79 -15.67 -26.90
N CYS A 265 -4.86 -14.95 -27.54
CA CYS A 265 -5.07 -13.65 -28.12
C CYS A 265 -4.85 -13.65 -29.63
N GLN A 266 -5.74 -12.98 -30.35
CA GLN A 266 -5.65 -12.74 -31.79
C GLN A 266 -5.51 -11.23 -32.04
N TYR A 267 -4.44 -10.84 -32.72
CA TYR A 267 -4.15 -9.46 -33.06
C TYR A 267 -4.40 -9.22 -34.55
N SER A 268 -5.00 -8.07 -34.86
CA SER A 268 -5.29 -7.64 -36.24
C SER A 268 -5.07 -6.13 -36.38
N ILE A 269 -5.23 -5.61 -37.60
CA ILE A 269 -5.22 -4.17 -37.86
C ILE A 269 -6.40 -3.44 -37.18
N GLU A 270 -7.45 -4.15 -36.81
CA GLU A 270 -8.62 -3.60 -36.12
C GLU A 270 -8.44 -3.57 -34.60
N GLY A 271 -7.46 -4.30 -34.04
CA GLY A 271 -7.21 -4.38 -32.60
C GLY A 271 -6.88 -5.78 -32.09
N VAL A 272 -7.45 -6.17 -30.97
CA VAL A 272 -7.16 -7.43 -30.29
C VAL A 272 -8.42 -8.12 -29.78
N ARG A 273 -8.42 -9.45 -29.84
CA ARG A 273 -9.42 -10.34 -29.22
C ARG A 273 -8.71 -11.38 -28.38
N CYS A 274 -9.09 -11.52 -27.12
CA CYS A 274 -8.46 -12.45 -26.18
C CYS A 274 -9.50 -13.26 -25.41
N LYS A 275 -9.23 -14.54 -25.18
CA LYS A 275 -9.93 -15.38 -24.22
C LYS A 275 -9.21 -15.33 -22.89
N VAL A 276 -9.87 -14.85 -21.83
CA VAL A 276 -9.26 -14.70 -20.51
C VAL A 276 -9.07 -16.07 -19.84
N PRO A 277 -7.84 -16.47 -19.49
CA PRO A 277 -7.59 -17.76 -18.86
C PRO A 277 -8.18 -17.84 -17.44
N ALA A 278 -8.36 -19.07 -16.93
CA ALA A 278 -8.77 -19.29 -15.54
C ALA A 278 -7.78 -18.63 -14.56
N GLY A 279 -8.31 -17.97 -13.52
CA GLY A 279 -7.50 -17.29 -12.51
C GLY A 279 -6.77 -16.04 -13.00
N HIS A 280 -7.14 -15.50 -14.17
CA HIS A 280 -6.53 -14.29 -14.74
C HIS A 280 -7.59 -13.24 -15.09
N TYR A 281 -7.13 -11.99 -15.22
CA TYR A 281 -7.98 -10.84 -15.52
C TYR A 281 -7.40 -10.05 -16.70
N PHE A 282 -8.29 -9.49 -17.51
CA PHE A 282 -7.91 -8.60 -18.61
C PHE A 282 -8.15 -7.15 -18.19
N MET A 283 -7.11 -6.36 -18.20
CA MET A 283 -7.09 -5.01 -17.64
C MET A 283 -6.93 -3.97 -18.74
N MET A 284 -7.68 -2.88 -18.68
CA MET A 284 -7.48 -1.73 -19.57
C MET A 284 -7.44 -0.42 -18.79
N GLY A 285 -6.70 0.56 -19.31
CA GLY A 285 -6.77 1.92 -18.82
C GLY A 285 -8.00 2.67 -19.34
N ASP A 286 -8.49 3.63 -18.59
CA ASP A 286 -9.60 4.48 -19.02
C ASP A 286 -9.15 5.48 -20.11
N ASN A 287 -7.87 5.88 -20.12
CA ASN A 287 -7.22 6.56 -21.23
C ASN A 287 -6.77 5.54 -22.27
N ARG A 288 -7.73 5.02 -23.06
CA ARG A 288 -7.60 3.85 -23.92
C ARG A 288 -6.37 3.87 -24.81
N ASP A 289 -6.07 4.99 -25.44
CA ASP A 289 -4.96 5.12 -26.37
C ASP A 289 -3.65 5.58 -25.73
N ASN A 290 -3.67 5.90 -24.42
CA ASN A 290 -2.48 6.27 -23.64
C ASN A 290 -2.31 5.35 -22.41
N SER A 291 -2.47 4.06 -22.62
CA SER A 291 -2.37 3.05 -21.55
C SER A 291 -1.59 1.83 -22.02
N LEU A 292 -0.52 1.52 -21.29
CA LEU A 292 0.19 0.25 -21.39
C LEU A 292 -0.56 -0.76 -20.49
N ASP A 293 -1.37 -1.64 -21.09
CA ASP A 293 -2.28 -2.54 -20.40
C ASP A 293 -2.31 -3.95 -21.00
N SER A 294 -3.30 -4.77 -20.65
CA SER A 294 -3.39 -6.17 -21.07
C SER A 294 -3.36 -6.37 -22.58
N ARG A 295 -3.67 -5.37 -23.35
CA ARG A 295 -3.54 -5.43 -24.82
C ARG A 295 -2.09 -5.62 -25.28
N TYR A 296 -1.12 -5.22 -24.45
CA TYR A 296 0.32 -5.27 -24.76
C TYR A 296 1.03 -6.42 -24.08
N TRP A 297 0.80 -6.63 -22.77
CA TRP A 297 1.54 -7.57 -21.92
C TRP A 297 0.68 -8.73 -21.39
N GLY A 298 -0.59 -8.84 -21.81
CA GLY A 298 -1.44 -9.99 -21.51
C GLY A 298 -2.22 -9.88 -20.20
N PHE A 299 -2.28 -10.97 -19.45
CA PHE A 299 -3.23 -11.15 -18.35
C PHE A 299 -2.60 -10.95 -16.98
N VAL A 300 -3.40 -10.47 -16.02
CA VAL A 300 -3.01 -10.36 -14.61
C VAL A 300 -3.45 -11.62 -13.88
N PRO A 301 -2.53 -12.43 -13.33
CA PRO A 301 -2.91 -13.56 -12.49
C PRO A 301 -3.46 -13.09 -11.14
N ASP A 302 -4.37 -13.88 -10.52
CA ASP A 302 -4.95 -13.58 -9.20
C ASP A 302 -3.86 -13.32 -8.13
N SER A 303 -2.73 -14.03 -8.20
CA SER A 303 -1.61 -13.86 -7.27
C SER A 303 -0.99 -12.46 -7.29
N ASN A 304 -1.18 -11.69 -8.36
CA ASN A 304 -0.63 -10.34 -8.52
C ASN A 304 -1.55 -9.24 -7.98
N ILE A 305 -2.78 -9.57 -7.61
CA ILE A 305 -3.74 -8.59 -7.10
C ILE A 305 -3.24 -8.00 -5.78
N VAL A 306 -3.29 -6.66 -5.67
CA VAL A 306 -3.02 -5.91 -4.44
C VAL A 306 -4.33 -5.50 -3.76
N GLY A 307 -5.31 -4.96 -4.51
CA GLY A 307 -6.61 -4.61 -3.98
C GLY A 307 -7.46 -3.74 -4.90
N LYS A 308 -8.66 -3.38 -4.42
CA LYS A 308 -9.62 -2.52 -5.12
C LYS A 308 -9.40 -1.05 -4.75
N ALA A 309 -9.10 -0.22 -5.73
CA ALA A 309 -9.07 1.23 -5.55
C ALA A 309 -10.51 1.79 -5.54
N PHE A 310 -10.82 2.70 -4.62
CA PHE A 310 -12.20 3.15 -4.43
C PHE A 310 -12.37 4.63 -4.05
N PHE A 311 -11.28 5.30 -3.61
CA PHE A 311 -11.39 6.63 -3.05
C PHE A 311 -10.14 7.46 -3.32
N VAL A 312 -10.30 8.71 -3.78
CA VAL A 312 -9.24 9.72 -3.79
C VAL A 312 -9.30 10.43 -2.45
N TRP A 313 -8.28 10.23 -1.60
CA TRP A 313 -8.28 10.82 -0.26
C TRP A 313 -7.56 12.17 -0.21
N MET A 314 -6.70 12.47 -1.20
CA MET A 314 -6.01 13.75 -1.31
C MET A 314 -5.55 14.00 -2.76
N ASN A 315 -5.60 15.26 -3.19
CA ASN A 315 -4.87 15.80 -4.33
C ASN A 315 -4.44 17.22 -3.96
N PHE A 316 -3.14 17.45 -3.84
CA PHE A 316 -2.60 18.74 -3.42
C PHE A 316 -2.82 19.87 -4.45
N GLY A 317 -2.97 19.53 -5.74
CA GLY A 317 -3.28 20.50 -6.80
C GLY A 317 -4.76 20.85 -6.90
N ASN A 318 -5.66 19.91 -6.44
CA ASN A 318 -7.10 20.11 -6.57
C ASN A 318 -7.87 19.33 -5.50
N LEU A 319 -8.20 19.98 -4.39
CA LEU A 319 -8.92 19.37 -3.26
C LEU A 319 -10.35 18.91 -3.63
N LYS A 320 -10.95 19.42 -4.73
CA LYS A 320 -12.27 18.97 -5.20
C LYS A 320 -12.27 17.52 -5.72
N ARG A 321 -11.08 16.95 -5.92
CA ARG A 321 -10.91 15.55 -6.32
C ARG A 321 -11.18 14.55 -5.19
N ILE A 322 -11.18 15.02 -3.92
CA ILE A 322 -11.42 14.14 -2.76
C ILE A 322 -12.83 13.57 -2.85
N GLY A 323 -12.92 12.24 -2.90
CA GLY A 323 -14.19 11.53 -3.05
C GLY A 323 -14.03 10.12 -3.60
N SER A 324 -15.14 9.38 -3.63
CA SER A 324 -15.21 8.10 -4.31
C SER A 324 -15.20 8.30 -5.82
N PHE A 325 -14.64 7.34 -6.54
CA PHE A 325 -14.69 7.24 -8.00
C PHE A 325 -15.17 5.86 -8.41
N ASN A 326 -15.90 5.80 -9.51
CA ASN A 326 -16.40 4.56 -10.10
C ASN A 326 -15.84 4.38 -11.50
#